data_498d041c8c42e12a54e8d98cf640e380
#
_entry.id   498d041c8c42e12a54e8d98cf640e380
#
_cell.length_a   1.000
_cell.length_b   1.000
_cell.length_c   1.000
_cell.angle_alpha   90.00
_cell.angle_beta   90.00
_cell.angle_gamma   90.00
#
_symmetry.space_group_name_H-M   'P 1'
#
loop_
_entity.id
_entity.type
_entity.pdbx_description
1 polymer ?
#
loop_
_entity_poly.entity_id
_entity_poly.type
_entity_poly.pdbx_seq_one_letter_code
_entity_poly.pdbx_strand_id
1 'polypeptide(L)'
;MASKKKVTGGKRPQNLRRTLGQFSAYLGRHRIMIGLVALLAAISALAALFGTYMIRPVVNGLLENGSKAYLAGAVGLTACIYIIGALSTLGYTQLMVRAAQKVLQEIRQDLFAHLQTQPLQYFDTHRNGDLMSLFTNDVDTISDALNNSFAVVIQTFIQVVGTLLMLFILNWRLSLLVAVGYVGMFWYINFSTQHSRAYYAKQQSSLGELDAYIEEMIAGQKVVKVFNHQKADLAEFAAHNEKLRLAGTGAQSYAATMVPAVVSIGYINYAVIAVLGGLMVMNGWTDLGSLASYLVFVRQTTLPINQFTQQGNFLLAALAGAERIFAAMEQPPEVDEGTVELVNVRENADSTLTACPEVTGRWAWRDSAHPDVALEPLRGDVRFHNVSFGYTPERLILQDLSLYAKPGQKIAFVGSTGAGKTTITNLINRFYDVTAGSITYDGIDVRLIRKNALRSSLGIVLQDTHLFTGTVADNIRFGKLDATQKEIEKAAKIASADSFIRRLPQGYDTMVTSDGANLSQGQRQLLAIARAAVADPPVLILDEATSSIDTRTEALIEKGMDGLMEGRTVFVIAHRLSTVRNADAIIVLEHGRIVERGTHDELLAQKGEYYQLYHGMFELS
;
A
#
# COMPACT_ATOMS: atom_id res chain seq x y z
N MET A 1 12.05 -22.97 -2.40
CA MET A 1 10.70 -23.22 -2.93
C MET A 1 9.71 -22.38 -2.16
N ALA A 2 9.47 -21.14 -2.61
CA ALA A 2 8.51 -20.25 -1.98
C ALA A 2 7.11 -20.58 -2.50
N SER A 3 6.20 -20.89 -1.59
CA SER A 3 4.78 -21.14 -1.86
C SER A 3 4.19 -19.95 -2.64
N LYS A 4 3.87 -20.15 -3.92
CA LYS A 4 3.10 -19.22 -4.73
C LYS A 4 1.69 -19.07 -4.12
N LYS A 5 1.50 -18.13 -3.18
CA LYS A 5 0.16 -17.67 -2.84
C LYS A 5 -0.39 -16.97 -4.07
N LYS A 6 -1.34 -17.64 -4.76
CA LYS A 6 -2.12 -17.08 -5.87
C LYS A 6 -2.72 -15.75 -5.42
N VAL A 7 -2.40 -14.69 -6.12
CA VAL A 7 -3.16 -13.44 -6.12
C VAL A 7 -4.54 -13.79 -6.69
N THR A 8 -5.50 -14.03 -5.82
CA THR A 8 -6.89 -14.27 -6.22
C THR A 8 -7.63 -12.95 -6.12
N GLY A 9 -7.93 -12.36 -7.27
CA GLY A 9 -8.89 -11.28 -7.36
C GLY A 9 -10.20 -11.68 -6.67
N GLY A 10 -10.76 -10.75 -5.87
CA GLY A 10 -12.14 -10.84 -5.42
C GLY A 10 -12.44 -11.84 -4.30
N LYS A 11 -11.55 -12.06 -3.33
CA LYS A 11 -11.94 -12.76 -2.10
C LYS A 11 -12.97 -11.95 -1.34
N ARG A 12 -14.14 -12.58 -1.04
CA ARG A 12 -15.10 -11.99 -0.09
C ARG A 12 -14.38 -11.73 1.23
N PRO A 13 -14.72 -10.64 1.94
CA PRO A 13 -14.12 -10.35 3.24
C PRO A 13 -14.32 -11.54 4.19
N GLN A 14 -13.26 -11.93 4.88
CA GLN A 14 -13.26 -13.08 5.79
C GLN A 14 -13.95 -12.72 7.12
N ASN A 15 -13.78 -11.47 7.59
CA ASN A 15 -14.30 -10.95 8.86
C ASN A 15 -15.20 -9.73 8.65
N LEU A 16 -16.30 -9.92 7.89
CA LEU A 16 -17.22 -8.84 7.50
C LEU A 16 -17.67 -7.96 8.70
N ARG A 17 -17.98 -8.57 9.84
CA ARG A 17 -18.47 -7.84 11.03
C ARG A 17 -17.40 -6.91 11.62
N ARG A 18 -16.16 -7.36 11.67
CA ARG A 18 -15.03 -6.57 12.18
C ARG A 18 -14.72 -5.41 11.25
N THR A 19 -14.59 -5.69 9.95
CA THR A 19 -14.32 -4.68 8.92
C THR A 19 -15.42 -3.62 8.87
N LEU A 20 -16.69 -4.02 8.94
CA LEU A 20 -17.82 -3.09 9.04
C LEU A 20 -17.75 -2.22 10.31
N GLY A 21 -17.35 -2.80 11.45
CA GLY A 21 -17.16 -2.06 12.70
C GLY A 21 -16.08 -0.98 12.57
N GLN A 22 -14.93 -1.33 12.01
CA GLN A 22 -13.82 -0.39 11.77
C GLN A 22 -14.19 0.69 10.75
N PHE A 23 -14.81 0.28 9.65
CA PHE A 23 -15.25 1.22 8.62
C PHE A 23 -16.35 2.16 9.14
N SER A 24 -17.28 1.65 9.95
CA SER A 24 -18.30 2.47 10.59
C SER A 24 -17.73 3.48 11.60
N ALA A 25 -16.58 3.21 12.20
CA ALA A 25 -15.90 4.17 13.06
C ALA A 25 -15.40 5.40 12.27
N TYR A 26 -14.86 5.21 11.07
CA TYR A 26 -14.50 6.33 10.18
C TYR A 26 -15.75 7.11 9.71
N LEU A 27 -16.80 6.41 9.29
CA LEU A 27 -18.07 7.05 8.93
C LEU A 27 -18.69 7.80 10.11
N GLY A 28 -18.55 7.26 11.31
CA GLY A 28 -19.06 7.84 12.55
C GLY A 28 -18.43 9.20 12.92
N ARG A 29 -17.18 9.44 12.52
CA ARG A 29 -16.55 10.77 12.66
C ARG A 29 -17.29 11.85 11.87
N HIS A 30 -17.96 11.46 10.77
CA HIS A 30 -18.75 12.33 9.88
C HIS A 30 -20.26 12.08 9.96
N ARG A 31 -20.76 11.59 11.11
CA ARG A 31 -22.16 11.13 11.31
C ARG A 31 -23.23 12.13 10.87
N ILE A 32 -22.99 13.43 11.02
CA ILE A 32 -23.97 14.48 10.63
C ILE A 32 -24.09 14.53 9.10
N MET A 33 -22.97 14.53 8.37
CA MET A 33 -22.98 14.52 6.90
C MET A 33 -23.60 13.24 6.35
N ILE A 34 -23.22 12.09 6.88
CA ILE A 34 -23.75 10.77 6.48
C ILE A 34 -25.25 10.67 6.80
N GLY A 35 -25.67 11.15 7.97
CA GLY A 35 -27.09 11.21 8.34
C GLY A 35 -27.91 12.12 7.40
N LEU A 36 -27.35 13.26 7.02
CA LEU A 36 -28.00 14.18 6.07
C LEU A 36 -28.09 13.56 4.66
N VAL A 37 -27.04 12.85 4.21
CA VAL A 37 -27.06 12.08 2.96
C VAL A 37 -28.16 11.04 2.99
N ALA A 38 -28.27 10.26 4.07
CA ALA A 38 -29.32 9.24 4.21
C ALA A 38 -30.73 9.85 4.20
N LEU A 39 -30.93 10.98 4.89
CA LEU A 39 -32.17 11.70 4.92
C LEU A 39 -32.58 12.23 3.53
N LEU A 40 -31.67 12.89 2.83
CA LEU A 40 -31.92 13.41 1.49
C LEU A 40 -32.16 12.29 0.47
N ALA A 41 -31.44 11.17 0.57
CA ALA A 41 -31.68 9.99 -0.26
C ALA A 41 -33.05 9.39 0.00
N ALA A 42 -33.51 9.35 1.25
CA ALA A 42 -34.87 8.93 1.62
C ALA A 42 -35.93 9.88 1.06
N ILE A 43 -35.74 11.19 1.20
CA ILE A 43 -36.65 12.19 0.64
C ILE A 43 -36.76 12.03 -0.89
N SER A 44 -35.62 11.85 -1.59
CA SER A 44 -35.61 11.64 -3.04
C SER A 44 -36.37 10.37 -3.44
N ALA A 45 -36.18 9.25 -2.72
CA ALA A 45 -36.90 8.00 -2.97
C ALA A 45 -38.40 8.14 -2.73
N LEU A 46 -38.77 8.77 -1.63
CA LEU A 46 -40.20 9.04 -1.30
C LEU A 46 -40.84 9.98 -2.32
N ALA A 47 -40.14 11.02 -2.76
CA ALA A 47 -40.62 11.92 -3.80
C ALA A 47 -40.94 11.19 -5.11
N ALA A 48 -40.06 10.22 -5.51
CA ALA A 48 -40.32 9.38 -6.68
C ALA A 48 -41.56 8.49 -6.51
N LEU A 49 -41.73 7.89 -5.33
CA LEU A 49 -42.92 7.05 -5.02
C LEU A 49 -44.20 7.87 -5.01
N PHE A 50 -44.25 8.99 -4.27
CA PHE A 50 -45.41 9.86 -4.20
C PHE A 50 -45.71 10.52 -5.53
N GLY A 51 -44.71 10.95 -6.30
CA GLY A 51 -44.88 11.48 -7.64
C GLY A 51 -45.59 10.49 -8.59
N THR A 52 -45.21 9.21 -8.51
CA THR A 52 -45.87 8.13 -9.26
C THR A 52 -47.30 7.88 -8.74
N TYR A 53 -47.51 7.90 -7.42
CA TYR A 53 -48.84 7.75 -6.84
C TYR A 53 -49.82 8.88 -7.25
N MET A 54 -49.32 10.11 -7.45
CA MET A 54 -50.13 11.27 -7.87
C MET A 54 -50.87 11.07 -9.21
N ILE A 55 -50.45 10.09 -10.03
CA ILE A 55 -51.17 9.72 -11.25
C ILE A 55 -52.62 9.32 -10.92
N ARG A 56 -52.85 8.62 -9.80
CA ARG A 56 -54.18 8.20 -9.38
C ARG A 56 -55.15 9.37 -9.14
N PRO A 57 -54.87 10.31 -8.21
CA PRO A 57 -55.79 11.45 -7.98
C PRO A 57 -55.90 12.35 -9.20
N VAL A 58 -54.83 12.50 -10.03
CA VAL A 58 -54.92 13.31 -11.26
C VAL A 58 -55.89 12.69 -12.25
N VAL A 59 -55.81 11.38 -12.52
CA VAL A 59 -56.71 10.69 -13.48
C VAL A 59 -58.14 10.65 -12.96
N ASN A 60 -58.34 10.26 -11.69
CA ASN A 60 -59.69 10.18 -11.13
C ASN A 60 -60.37 11.55 -11.04
N GLY A 61 -59.66 12.57 -10.58
CA GLY A 61 -60.21 13.92 -10.48
C GLY A 61 -60.51 14.58 -11.84
N LEU A 62 -59.80 14.20 -12.91
CA LEU A 62 -60.11 14.58 -14.28
C LEU A 62 -61.44 13.93 -14.76
N LEU A 63 -61.67 12.68 -14.40
CA LEU A 63 -62.88 11.96 -14.77
C LEU A 63 -64.10 12.50 -14.01
N GLU A 64 -63.93 12.87 -12.74
CA GLU A 64 -65.02 13.36 -11.89
C GLU A 64 -65.34 14.86 -12.12
N ASN A 65 -64.34 15.72 -12.19
CA ASN A 65 -64.47 17.16 -12.17
C ASN A 65 -64.23 17.86 -13.51
N GLY A 66 -63.49 17.26 -14.46
CA GLY A 66 -63.23 17.80 -15.81
C GLY A 66 -62.58 19.21 -15.87
N SER A 67 -62.22 19.80 -14.73
CA SER A 67 -61.77 21.20 -14.62
C SER A 67 -60.32 21.39 -14.98
N LYS A 68 -60.00 22.34 -15.88
CA LYS A 68 -58.63 22.76 -16.21
C LYS A 68 -57.88 23.29 -14.98
N ALA A 69 -58.57 23.95 -14.04
CA ALA A 69 -57.95 24.47 -12.81
C ALA A 69 -57.51 23.34 -11.88
N TYR A 70 -58.31 22.28 -11.74
CA TYR A 70 -57.91 21.10 -10.97
C TYR A 70 -56.67 20.43 -11.56
N LEU A 71 -56.65 20.23 -12.89
CA LEU A 71 -55.51 19.66 -13.58
C LEU A 71 -54.24 20.48 -13.35
N ALA A 72 -54.30 21.81 -13.52
CA ALA A 72 -53.17 22.69 -13.30
C ALA A 72 -52.66 22.62 -11.85
N GLY A 73 -53.54 22.56 -10.86
CA GLY A 73 -53.15 22.39 -9.46
C GLY A 73 -52.50 21.05 -9.16
N ALA A 74 -53.08 19.95 -9.68
CA ALA A 74 -52.56 18.60 -9.47
C ALA A 74 -51.20 18.40 -10.18
N VAL A 75 -51.03 18.90 -11.40
CA VAL A 75 -49.74 18.90 -12.11
C VAL A 75 -48.71 19.77 -11.39
N GLY A 76 -49.12 20.98 -10.91
CA GLY A 76 -48.26 21.85 -10.11
C GLY A 76 -47.74 21.17 -8.83
N LEU A 77 -48.62 20.48 -8.08
CA LEU A 77 -48.23 19.72 -6.90
C LEU A 77 -47.27 18.59 -7.23
N THR A 78 -47.54 17.83 -8.30
CA THR A 78 -46.66 16.75 -8.75
C THR A 78 -45.30 17.29 -9.17
N ALA A 79 -45.26 18.43 -9.88
CA ALA A 79 -44.02 19.10 -10.24
C ALA A 79 -43.21 19.53 -9.01
N CYS A 80 -43.86 20.09 -7.98
CA CYS A 80 -43.19 20.42 -6.71
C CYS A 80 -42.57 19.20 -6.04
N ILE A 81 -43.26 18.05 -6.01
CA ILE A 81 -42.75 16.82 -5.44
C ILE A 81 -41.47 16.37 -6.19
N TYR A 82 -41.49 16.36 -7.52
CA TYR A 82 -40.31 15.99 -8.32
C TYR A 82 -39.17 16.99 -8.20
N ILE A 83 -39.45 18.30 -8.08
CA ILE A 83 -38.43 19.32 -7.83
C ILE A 83 -37.74 19.08 -6.49
N ILE A 84 -38.51 18.80 -5.43
CA ILE A 84 -37.94 18.44 -4.11
C ILE A 84 -37.09 17.20 -4.22
N GLY A 85 -37.55 16.17 -4.93
CA GLY A 85 -36.78 14.96 -5.20
C GLY A 85 -35.47 15.22 -5.93
N ALA A 86 -35.49 16.04 -6.98
CA ALA A 86 -34.31 16.42 -7.76
C ALA A 86 -33.31 17.22 -6.92
N LEU A 87 -33.76 18.22 -6.16
CA LEU A 87 -32.93 19.00 -5.27
C LEU A 87 -32.30 18.12 -4.18
N SER A 88 -33.07 17.17 -3.63
CA SER A 88 -32.58 16.21 -2.64
C SER A 88 -31.52 15.29 -3.24
N THR A 89 -31.71 14.85 -4.50
CA THR A 89 -30.71 14.04 -5.24
C THR A 89 -29.41 14.81 -5.41
N LEU A 90 -29.47 16.04 -5.87
CA LEU A 90 -28.33 16.93 -6.03
C LEU A 90 -27.62 17.16 -4.68
N GLY A 91 -28.41 17.40 -3.63
CA GLY A 91 -27.91 17.62 -2.27
C GLY A 91 -27.16 16.42 -1.72
N TYR A 92 -27.75 15.21 -1.75
CA TYR A 92 -27.07 14.03 -1.20
C TYR A 92 -25.85 13.64 -2.01
N THR A 93 -25.88 13.79 -3.34
CA THR A 93 -24.74 13.48 -4.19
C THR A 93 -23.53 14.37 -3.86
N GLN A 94 -23.74 15.68 -3.76
CA GLN A 94 -22.69 16.64 -3.42
C GLN A 94 -22.13 16.43 -2.00
N LEU A 95 -23.02 16.16 -1.04
CA LEU A 95 -22.60 15.89 0.34
C LEU A 95 -21.85 14.57 0.45
N MET A 96 -22.27 13.53 -0.30
CA MET A 96 -21.63 12.23 -0.27
C MET A 96 -20.20 12.30 -0.82
N VAL A 97 -19.97 13.01 -1.93
CA VAL A 97 -18.62 13.23 -2.46
C VAL A 97 -17.73 13.90 -1.42
N ARG A 98 -18.22 14.95 -0.75
CA ARG A 98 -17.44 15.63 0.30
C ARG A 98 -17.15 14.74 1.50
N ALA A 99 -18.13 13.95 1.95
CA ALA A 99 -17.97 13.02 3.05
C ALA A 99 -16.97 11.91 2.68
N ALA A 100 -17.11 11.31 1.49
CA ALA A 100 -16.23 10.26 1.00
C ALA A 100 -14.78 10.74 0.94
N GLN A 101 -14.51 11.92 0.34
CA GLN A 101 -13.15 12.44 0.23
C GLN A 101 -12.50 12.70 1.59
N LYS A 102 -13.26 13.15 2.60
CA LYS A 102 -12.74 13.30 3.97
C LYS A 102 -12.38 11.96 4.60
N VAL A 103 -13.28 10.97 4.50
CA VAL A 103 -13.03 9.61 5.02
C VAL A 103 -11.80 8.99 4.35
N LEU A 104 -11.67 9.13 3.02
CA LEU A 104 -10.52 8.61 2.28
C LEU A 104 -9.21 9.31 2.64
N GLN A 105 -9.26 10.63 2.86
CA GLN A 105 -8.10 11.39 3.36
C GLN A 105 -7.63 10.85 4.70
N GLU A 106 -8.55 10.64 5.67
CA GLU A 106 -8.23 10.09 6.98
C GLU A 106 -7.64 8.68 6.88
N ILE A 107 -8.26 7.79 6.10
CA ILE A 107 -7.76 6.42 5.90
C ILE A 107 -6.34 6.44 5.31
N ARG A 108 -6.08 7.24 4.27
CA ARG A 108 -4.74 7.35 3.68
C ARG A 108 -3.71 7.89 4.67
N GLN A 109 -4.10 8.90 5.46
CA GLN A 109 -3.22 9.52 6.45
C GLN A 109 -2.90 8.53 7.58
N ASP A 110 -3.91 7.86 8.14
CA ASP A 110 -3.74 6.89 9.22
C ASP A 110 -2.92 5.68 8.73
N LEU A 111 -3.19 5.18 7.51
CA LEU A 111 -2.42 4.08 6.90
C LEU A 111 -0.95 4.47 6.71
N PHE A 112 -0.69 5.66 6.14
CA PHE A 112 0.68 6.11 5.91
C PHE A 112 1.43 6.32 7.22
N ALA A 113 0.80 6.98 8.20
CA ALA A 113 1.38 7.18 9.53
C ALA A 113 1.71 5.84 10.20
N HIS A 114 0.81 4.86 10.10
CA HIS A 114 1.03 3.54 10.67
C HIS A 114 2.18 2.78 9.96
N LEU A 115 2.25 2.84 8.63
CA LEU A 115 3.35 2.21 7.89
C LEU A 115 4.72 2.77 8.27
N GLN A 116 4.82 4.07 8.62
CA GLN A 116 6.08 4.67 9.10
C GLN A 116 6.53 4.11 10.45
N THR A 117 5.65 3.48 11.21
CA THR A 117 5.99 2.85 12.50
C THR A 117 6.33 1.35 12.38
N GLN A 118 6.24 0.77 11.18
CA GLN A 118 6.47 -0.65 10.99
C GLN A 118 7.96 -1.02 11.02
N PRO A 119 8.32 -2.20 11.57
CA PRO A 119 9.69 -2.71 11.52
C PRO A 119 10.10 -3.03 10.07
N LEU A 120 11.41 -3.01 9.79
CA LEU A 120 11.95 -3.33 8.45
C LEU A 120 11.51 -4.73 7.98
N GLN A 121 11.36 -5.69 8.89
CA GLN A 121 10.85 -7.02 8.60
C GLN A 121 9.50 -7.01 7.86
N TYR A 122 8.64 -6.04 8.15
CA TYR A 122 7.35 -5.91 7.46
C TYR A 122 7.57 -5.61 5.97
N PHE A 123 8.49 -4.70 5.64
CA PHE A 123 8.81 -4.33 4.26
C PHE A 123 9.57 -5.44 3.52
N ASP A 124 10.44 -6.18 4.20
CA ASP A 124 11.18 -7.31 3.62
C ASP A 124 10.24 -8.50 3.27
N THR A 125 9.13 -8.64 3.99
CA THR A 125 8.16 -9.74 3.78
C THR A 125 7.03 -9.38 2.83
N HIS A 126 6.80 -8.09 2.55
CA HIS A 126 5.75 -7.61 1.66
C HIS A 126 6.35 -6.97 0.40
N ARG A 127 5.72 -7.20 -0.74
CA ARG A 127 6.15 -6.57 -2.00
C ARG A 127 5.73 -5.10 -2.02
N ASN A 128 6.60 -4.21 -2.51
CA ASN A 128 6.27 -2.79 -2.66
C ASN A 128 4.98 -2.56 -3.46
N GLY A 129 4.74 -3.38 -4.51
CA GLY A 129 3.50 -3.29 -5.30
C GLY A 129 2.24 -3.63 -4.51
N ASP A 130 2.30 -4.58 -3.56
CA ASP A 130 1.17 -4.93 -2.70
C ASP A 130 0.87 -3.78 -1.73
N LEU A 131 1.91 -3.15 -1.16
CA LEU A 131 1.77 -1.98 -0.28
C LEU A 131 1.21 -0.76 -1.04
N MET A 132 1.71 -0.50 -2.24
CA MET A 132 1.19 0.58 -3.10
C MET A 132 -0.27 0.34 -3.49
N SER A 133 -0.68 -0.92 -3.72
CA SER A 133 -2.06 -1.28 -4.03
C SER A 133 -3.05 -0.92 -2.92
N LEU A 134 -2.61 -0.89 -1.64
CA LEU A 134 -3.45 -0.41 -0.53
C LEU A 134 -3.84 1.05 -0.69
N PHE A 135 -2.90 1.91 -1.15
CA PHE A 135 -3.13 3.35 -1.33
C PHE A 135 -3.87 3.70 -2.62
N THR A 136 -3.77 2.86 -3.64
CA THR A 136 -4.38 3.07 -4.96
C THR A 136 -5.66 2.23 -5.09
N ASN A 137 -5.55 0.98 -5.51
CA ASN A 137 -6.69 0.14 -5.88
C ASN A 137 -7.71 -0.05 -4.74
N ASP A 138 -7.22 -0.29 -3.50
CA ASP A 138 -8.12 -0.57 -2.37
C ASP A 138 -8.83 0.69 -1.89
N VAL A 139 -8.12 1.81 -1.81
CA VAL A 139 -8.71 3.11 -1.49
C VAL A 139 -9.68 3.57 -2.58
N ASP A 140 -9.34 3.38 -3.87
CA ASP A 140 -10.23 3.75 -4.98
C ASP A 140 -11.51 2.90 -4.98
N THR A 141 -11.40 1.60 -4.68
CA THR A 141 -12.58 0.73 -4.53
C THR A 141 -13.50 1.19 -3.40
N ILE A 142 -12.94 1.65 -2.28
CA ILE A 142 -13.71 2.27 -1.18
C ILE A 142 -14.33 3.59 -1.63
N SER A 143 -13.60 4.41 -2.39
CA SER A 143 -14.09 5.66 -2.96
C SER A 143 -15.32 5.44 -3.84
N ASP A 144 -15.23 4.48 -4.75
CA ASP A 144 -16.32 4.12 -5.66
C ASP A 144 -17.54 3.62 -4.91
N ALA A 145 -17.34 2.79 -3.89
CA ALA A 145 -18.45 2.29 -3.07
C ALA A 145 -19.12 3.41 -2.26
N LEU A 146 -18.37 4.31 -1.67
CA LEU A 146 -18.93 5.44 -0.94
C LEU A 146 -19.68 6.39 -1.87
N ASN A 147 -19.05 6.80 -2.98
CA ASN A 147 -19.65 7.78 -3.89
C ASN A 147 -20.85 7.24 -4.66
N ASN A 148 -20.77 5.99 -5.14
CA ASN A 148 -21.74 5.45 -6.09
C ASN A 148 -22.69 4.43 -5.46
N SER A 149 -22.37 3.84 -4.30
CA SER A 149 -23.18 2.76 -3.76
C SER A 149 -23.94 3.11 -2.49
N PHE A 150 -23.35 3.87 -1.57
CA PHE A 150 -23.93 4.10 -0.26
C PHE A 150 -25.31 4.74 -0.31
N ALA A 151 -25.45 5.91 -0.96
CA ALA A 151 -26.72 6.62 -1.09
C ALA A 151 -27.70 5.85 -2.00
N VAL A 152 -27.21 5.24 -3.07
CA VAL A 152 -28.01 4.47 -4.03
C VAL A 152 -28.61 3.23 -3.37
N VAL A 153 -27.89 2.54 -2.50
CA VAL A 153 -28.46 1.39 -1.76
C VAL A 153 -29.60 1.80 -0.87
N ILE A 154 -29.48 2.92 -0.13
CA ILE A 154 -30.55 3.46 0.70
C ILE A 154 -31.76 3.82 -0.16
N GLN A 155 -31.55 4.59 -1.23
CA GLN A 155 -32.58 5.02 -2.16
C GLN A 155 -33.32 3.83 -2.79
N THR A 156 -32.55 2.87 -3.32
CA THR A 156 -33.07 1.68 -4.01
C THR A 156 -33.83 0.77 -3.05
N PHE A 157 -33.35 0.61 -1.82
CA PHE A 157 -34.06 -0.16 -0.80
C PHE A 157 -35.44 0.47 -0.49
N ILE A 158 -35.48 1.78 -0.24
CA ILE A 158 -36.73 2.49 0.01
C ILE A 158 -37.66 2.41 -1.22
N GLN A 159 -37.11 2.53 -2.42
CA GLN A 159 -37.88 2.45 -3.67
C GLN A 159 -38.46 1.06 -3.89
N VAL A 160 -37.69 -0.03 -3.69
CA VAL A 160 -38.19 -1.41 -3.84
C VAL A 160 -39.29 -1.70 -2.81
N VAL A 161 -39.00 -1.47 -1.53
CA VAL A 161 -39.95 -1.73 -0.45
C VAL A 161 -41.20 -0.84 -0.61
N GLY A 162 -40.99 0.44 -0.88
CA GLY A 162 -42.08 1.42 -1.08
C GLY A 162 -42.94 1.07 -2.29
N THR A 163 -42.36 0.66 -3.42
CA THR A 163 -43.14 0.25 -4.61
C THR A 163 -43.96 -1.00 -4.32
N LEU A 164 -43.38 -2.03 -3.67
CA LEU A 164 -44.13 -3.24 -3.30
C LEU A 164 -45.31 -2.89 -2.38
N LEU A 165 -45.07 -2.00 -1.41
CA LEU A 165 -46.12 -1.54 -0.49
C LEU A 165 -47.20 -0.74 -1.22
N MET A 166 -46.84 0.16 -2.14
CA MET A 166 -47.79 0.92 -2.94
C MET A 166 -48.62 0.03 -3.88
N LEU A 167 -48.02 -0.98 -4.50
CA LEU A 167 -48.72 -1.98 -5.29
C LEU A 167 -49.78 -2.69 -4.44
N PHE A 168 -49.44 -3.10 -3.22
CA PHE A 168 -50.36 -3.79 -2.33
C PHE A 168 -51.52 -2.87 -1.85
N ILE A 169 -51.21 -1.61 -1.53
CA ILE A 169 -52.24 -0.59 -1.13
C ILE A 169 -53.17 -0.28 -2.29
N LEU A 170 -52.65 -0.14 -3.52
CA LEU A 170 -53.48 0.20 -4.68
C LEU A 170 -54.43 -0.94 -5.04
N ASN A 171 -53.95 -2.19 -5.11
CA ASN A 171 -54.81 -3.35 -5.36
C ASN A 171 -54.08 -4.66 -4.95
N TRP A 172 -54.44 -5.23 -3.80
CA TRP A 172 -53.82 -6.45 -3.26
C TRP A 172 -54.01 -7.69 -4.16
N ARG A 173 -55.15 -7.77 -4.93
CA ARG A 173 -55.42 -8.90 -5.83
C ARG A 173 -54.47 -8.92 -7.02
N LEU A 174 -54.26 -7.76 -7.64
CA LEU A 174 -53.27 -7.60 -8.71
C LEU A 174 -51.84 -7.83 -8.20
N SER A 175 -51.55 -7.48 -6.94
CA SER A 175 -50.23 -7.66 -6.35
C SER A 175 -49.82 -9.13 -6.19
N LEU A 176 -50.77 -10.04 -5.97
CA LEU A 176 -50.51 -11.47 -5.97
C LEU A 176 -50.05 -11.97 -7.36
N LEU A 177 -50.66 -11.45 -8.43
CA LEU A 177 -50.23 -11.79 -9.79
C LEU A 177 -48.84 -11.24 -10.12
N VAL A 178 -48.55 -10.02 -9.72
CA VAL A 178 -47.21 -9.40 -9.84
C VAL A 178 -46.17 -10.23 -9.09
N ALA A 179 -46.50 -10.72 -7.90
CA ALA A 179 -45.63 -11.54 -7.09
C ALA A 179 -45.24 -12.84 -7.80
N VAL A 180 -46.17 -13.48 -8.51
CA VAL A 180 -45.87 -14.67 -9.34
C VAL A 180 -44.84 -14.34 -10.42
N GLY A 181 -44.99 -13.20 -11.12
CA GLY A 181 -44.01 -12.74 -12.10
C GLY A 181 -42.63 -12.48 -11.50
N TYR A 182 -42.58 -11.90 -10.30
CA TYR A 182 -41.32 -11.70 -9.61
C TYR A 182 -40.65 -13.01 -9.14
N VAL A 183 -41.43 -13.98 -8.67
CA VAL A 183 -40.87 -15.32 -8.36
C VAL A 183 -40.24 -15.95 -9.59
N GLY A 184 -40.90 -15.88 -10.77
CA GLY A 184 -40.34 -16.34 -12.03
C GLY A 184 -39.04 -15.60 -12.40
N MET A 185 -39.02 -14.28 -12.19
CA MET A 185 -37.80 -13.45 -12.41
C MET A 185 -36.65 -13.86 -11.49
N PHE A 186 -36.88 -14.02 -10.19
CA PHE A 186 -35.87 -14.47 -9.23
C PHE A 186 -35.37 -15.88 -9.52
N TRP A 187 -36.26 -16.77 -9.93
CA TRP A 187 -35.86 -18.12 -10.36
C TRP A 187 -34.91 -18.07 -11.55
N TYR A 188 -35.23 -17.28 -12.59
CA TYR A 188 -34.37 -17.13 -13.76
C TYR A 188 -33.03 -16.47 -13.41
N ILE A 189 -33.02 -15.43 -12.58
CA ILE A 189 -31.78 -14.78 -12.11
C ILE A 189 -30.88 -15.79 -11.40
N ASN A 190 -31.43 -16.60 -10.50
CA ASN A 190 -30.67 -17.61 -9.77
C ASN A 190 -30.11 -18.68 -10.71
N PHE A 191 -30.91 -19.16 -11.66
CA PHE A 191 -30.48 -20.11 -12.69
C PHE A 191 -29.32 -19.55 -13.52
N SER A 192 -29.46 -18.36 -14.08
CA SER A 192 -28.43 -17.70 -14.89
C SER A 192 -27.15 -17.45 -14.09
N THR A 193 -27.27 -16.96 -12.84
CA THR A 193 -26.13 -16.70 -11.97
C THR A 193 -25.34 -17.96 -11.62
N GLN A 194 -26.02 -19.08 -11.34
CA GLN A 194 -25.32 -20.35 -11.03
C GLN A 194 -24.51 -20.86 -12.21
N HIS A 195 -25.06 -20.79 -13.41
CA HIS A 195 -24.36 -21.21 -14.63
C HIS A 195 -23.21 -20.25 -14.99
N SER A 196 -23.46 -18.96 -14.91
CA SER A 196 -22.45 -17.93 -15.17
C SER A 196 -21.23 -18.03 -14.26
N ARG A 197 -21.43 -18.35 -12.96
CA ARG A 197 -20.31 -18.48 -11.99
C ARG A 197 -19.24 -19.47 -12.40
N ALA A 198 -19.61 -20.63 -12.94
CA ALA A 198 -18.65 -21.64 -13.37
C ALA A 198 -17.77 -21.14 -14.53
N TYR A 199 -18.39 -20.45 -15.50
CA TYR A 199 -17.66 -19.86 -16.61
C TYR A 199 -16.80 -18.65 -16.19
N TYR A 200 -17.29 -17.80 -15.29
CA TYR A 200 -16.48 -16.69 -14.74
C TYR A 200 -15.26 -17.18 -13.98
N ALA A 201 -15.40 -18.27 -13.20
CA ALA A 201 -14.26 -18.88 -12.51
C ALA A 201 -13.22 -19.40 -13.52
N LYS A 202 -13.68 -20.05 -14.61
CA LYS A 202 -12.82 -20.54 -15.69
C LYS A 202 -12.17 -19.38 -16.45
N GLN A 203 -12.92 -18.33 -16.76
CA GLN A 203 -12.41 -17.12 -17.41
C GLN A 203 -11.29 -16.49 -16.57
N GLN A 204 -11.50 -16.34 -15.24
CA GLN A 204 -10.51 -15.76 -14.34
C GLN A 204 -9.23 -16.63 -14.26
N SER A 205 -9.39 -17.96 -14.25
CA SER A 205 -8.23 -18.86 -14.30
C SER A 205 -7.45 -18.72 -15.60
N SER A 206 -8.16 -18.72 -16.75
CA SER A 206 -7.53 -18.60 -18.07
C SER A 206 -6.88 -17.20 -18.26
N LEU A 207 -7.47 -16.15 -17.71
CA LEU A 207 -6.87 -14.81 -17.69
C LEU A 207 -5.57 -14.81 -16.89
N GLY A 208 -5.56 -15.40 -15.70
CA GLY A 208 -4.35 -15.50 -14.88
C GLY A 208 -3.23 -16.34 -15.52
N GLU A 209 -3.59 -17.38 -16.31
CA GLU A 209 -2.61 -18.15 -17.08
C GLU A 209 -2.02 -17.30 -18.23
N LEU A 210 -2.86 -16.54 -18.93
CA LEU A 210 -2.44 -15.66 -20.01
C LEU A 210 -1.57 -14.51 -19.50
N ASP A 211 -1.96 -13.86 -18.39
CA ASP A 211 -1.20 -12.76 -17.78
C ASP A 211 0.19 -13.23 -17.33
N ALA A 212 0.29 -14.40 -16.69
CA ALA A 212 1.57 -14.99 -16.30
C ALA A 212 2.48 -15.27 -17.51
N TYR A 213 1.90 -15.78 -18.59
CA TYR A 213 2.62 -16.02 -19.84
C TYR A 213 3.13 -14.70 -20.46
N ILE A 214 2.28 -13.67 -20.51
CA ILE A 214 2.65 -12.34 -21.02
C ILE A 214 3.79 -11.75 -20.20
N GLU A 215 3.69 -11.78 -18.86
CA GLU A 215 4.71 -11.27 -17.95
C GLU A 215 6.07 -11.97 -18.20
N GLU A 216 6.06 -13.29 -18.33
CA GLU A 216 7.27 -14.09 -18.60
C GLU A 216 7.89 -13.72 -19.95
N MET A 217 7.09 -13.65 -21.02
CA MET A 217 7.59 -13.32 -22.36
C MET A 217 8.09 -11.90 -22.48
N ILE A 218 7.43 -10.92 -21.83
CA ILE A 218 7.89 -9.52 -21.80
C ILE A 218 9.20 -9.40 -21.02
N ALA A 219 9.30 -10.03 -19.85
CA ALA A 219 10.52 -10.03 -19.06
C ALA A 219 11.68 -10.71 -19.81
N GLY A 220 11.38 -11.82 -20.52
CA GLY A 220 12.33 -12.58 -21.34
C GLY A 220 12.54 -12.05 -22.77
N GLN A 221 12.00 -10.87 -23.14
CA GLN A 221 11.95 -10.41 -24.53
C GLN A 221 13.32 -10.37 -25.25
N LYS A 222 14.41 -10.07 -24.51
CA LYS A 222 15.78 -10.12 -25.08
C LYS A 222 16.15 -11.55 -25.53
N VAL A 223 15.80 -12.54 -24.71
CA VAL A 223 16.06 -13.97 -24.99
C VAL A 223 15.21 -14.42 -26.17
N VAL A 224 13.92 -14.13 -26.17
CA VAL A 224 12.99 -14.41 -27.29
C VAL A 224 13.54 -13.90 -28.61
N LYS A 225 14.06 -12.66 -28.65
CA LYS A 225 14.63 -12.05 -29.85
C LYS A 225 15.94 -12.69 -30.30
N VAL A 226 16.85 -12.97 -29.36
CA VAL A 226 18.16 -13.56 -29.69
C VAL A 226 18.02 -14.98 -30.26
N PHE A 227 17.07 -15.75 -29.72
CA PHE A 227 16.83 -17.13 -30.18
C PHE A 227 15.76 -17.26 -31.27
N ASN A 228 15.22 -16.13 -31.79
CA ASN A 228 14.20 -16.09 -32.84
C ASN A 228 12.94 -16.93 -32.51
N HIS A 229 12.51 -16.93 -31.24
CA HIS A 229 11.44 -17.79 -30.73
C HIS A 229 10.04 -17.22 -30.94
N GLN A 230 9.91 -16.00 -31.54
CA GLN A 230 8.65 -15.23 -31.65
C GLN A 230 7.49 -16.02 -32.27
N LYS A 231 7.76 -16.88 -33.28
CA LYS A 231 6.68 -17.65 -33.93
C LYS A 231 6.07 -18.70 -33.02
N ALA A 232 6.91 -19.37 -32.20
CA ALA A 232 6.44 -20.36 -31.23
C ALA A 232 5.65 -19.70 -30.11
N ASP A 233 6.17 -18.57 -29.60
CA ASP A 233 5.52 -17.81 -28.54
C ASP A 233 4.17 -17.24 -28.97
N LEU A 234 4.05 -16.78 -30.23
CA LEU A 234 2.77 -16.34 -30.80
C LEU A 234 1.75 -17.48 -30.90
N ALA A 235 2.20 -18.69 -31.23
CA ALA A 235 1.31 -19.86 -31.29
C ALA A 235 0.81 -20.28 -29.91
N GLU A 236 1.68 -20.24 -28.90
CA GLU A 236 1.33 -20.54 -27.51
C GLU A 236 0.42 -19.46 -26.91
N PHE A 237 0.73 -18.17 -27.16
CA PHE A 237 -0.15 -17.07 -26.81
C PHE A 237 -1.55 -17.22 -27.40
N ALA A 238 -1.64 -17.59 -28.71
CA ALA A 238 -2.91 -17.81 -29.38
C ALA A 238 -3.72 -18.93 -28.72
N ALA A 239 -3.05 -20.02 -28.26
CA ALA A 239 -3.72 -21.12 -27.56
C ALA A 239 -4.27 -20.67 -26.18
N HIS A 240 -3.52 -19.91 -25.40
CA HIS A 240 -3.99 -19.34 -24.13
C HIS A 240 -5.14 -18.34 -24.36
N ASN A 241 -5.01 -17.46 -25.36
CA ASN A 241 -6.02 -16.46 -25.69
C ASN A 241 -7.33 -17.12 -26.19
N GLU A 242 -7.25 -18.24 -26.93
CA GLU A 242 -8.43 -19.01 -27.36
C GLU A 242 -9.15 -19.65 -26.18
N LYS A 243 -8.43 -20.22 -25.20
CA LYS A 243 -9.03 -20.72 -23.95
C LYS A 243 -9.78 -19.62 -23.20
N LEU A 244 -9.16 -18.42 -23.09
CA LEU A 244 -9.79 -17.26 -22.47
C LEU A 244 -11.03 -16.82 -23.25
N ARG A 245 -10.96 -16.76 -24.58
CA ARG A 245 -12.10 -16.41 -25.45
C ARG A 245 -13.29 -17.35 -25.23
N LEU A 246 -13.07 -18.68 -25.23
CA LEU A 246 -14.12 -19.66 -25.02
C LEU A 246 -14.76 -19.55 -23.63
N ALA A 247 -13.94 -19.40 -22.59
CA ALA A 247 -14.42 -19.21 -21.22
C ALA A 247 -15.19 -17.89 -21.06
N GLY A 248 -14.67 -16.80 -21.65
CA GLY A 248 -15.29 -15.47 -21.64
C GLY A 248 -16.61 -15.47 -22.41
N THR A 249 -16.67 -16.11 -23.58
CA THR A 249 -17.93 -16.23 -24.34
C THR A 249 -18.99 -16.94 -23.51
N GLY A 250 -18.64 -18.08 -22.85
CA GLY A 250 -19.57 -18.78 -21.97
C GLY A 250 -20.05 -17.92 -20.79
N ALA A 251 -19.13 -17.21 -20.12
CA ALA A 251 -19.47 -16.34 -19.01
C ALA A 251 -20.41 -15.20 -19.42
N GLN A 252 -20.07 -14.50 -20.51
CA GLN A 252 -20.83 -13.35 -21.00
C GLN A 252 -22.18 -13.75 -21.62
N SER A 253 -22.28 -14.92 -22.27
CA SER A 253 -23.54 -15.39 -22.84
C SER A 253 -24.64 -15.54 -21.80
N TYR A 254 -24.34 -16.17 -20.65
CA TYR A 254 -25.31 -16.27 -19.56
C TYR A 254 -25.58 -14.93 -18.88
N ALA A 255 -24.55 -14.12 -18.66
CA ALA A 255 -24.69 -12.80 -18.04
C ALA A 255 -25.50 -11.84 -18.92
N ALA A 256 -25.24 -11.81 -20.23
CA ALA A 256 -25.88 -10.92 -21.18
C ALA A 256 -27.38 -11.24 -21.39
N THR A 257 -27.81 -12.51 -21.23
CA THR A 257 -29.22 -12.90 -21.34
C THR A 257 -30.04 -12.52 -20.10
N MET A 258 -29.39 -12.24 -18.97
CA MET A 258 -30.08 -11.95 -17.71
C MET A 258 -30.96 -10.71 -17.80
N VAL A 259 -30.42 -9.58 -18.27
CA VAL A 259 -31.15 -8.31 -18.36
C VAL A 259 -32.32 -8.40 -19.36
N PRO A 260 -32.14 -8.86 -20.62
CA PRO A 260 -33.25 -9.02 -21.56
C PRO A 260 -34.35 -9.95 -21.05
N ALA A 261 -34.00 -11.08 -20.42
CA ALA A 261 -34.99 -12.00 -19.89
C ALA A 261 -35.83 -11.39 -18.75
N VAL A 262 -35.17 -10.72 -17.80
CA VAL A 262 -35.85 -10.01 -16.70
C VAL A 262 -36.78 -8.92 -17.22
N VAL A 263 -36.32 -8.15 -18.22
CA VAL A 263 -37.14 -7.11 -18.87
C VAL A 263 -38.31 -7.74 -19.61
N SER A 264 -38.13 -8.85 -20.35
CA SER A 264 -39.20 -9.55 -21.06
C SER A 264 -40.25 -10.13 -20.11
N ILE A 265 -39.84 -10.75 -18.99
CA ILE A 265 -40.74 -11.19 -17.94
C ILE A 265 -41.53 -10.00 -17.37
N GLY A 266 -40.84 -8.86 -17.16
CA GLY A 266 -41.49 -7.60 -16.75
C GLY A 266 -42.56 -7.11 -17.72
N TYR A 267 -42.30 -7.15 -19.03
CA TYR A 267 -43.29 -6.79 -20.05
C TYR A 267 -44.48 -7.75 -20.11
N ILE A 268 -44.24 -9.06 -19.97
CA ILE A 268 -45.31 -10.06 -19.90
C ILE A 268 -46.16 -9.78 -18.67
N ASN A 269 -45.55 -9.56 -17.51
CA ASN A 269 -46.25 -9.24 -16.28
C ASN A 269 -47.08 -7.95 -16.43
N TYR A 270 -46.47 -6.90 -17.02
CA TYR A 270 -47.18 -5.63 -17.32
C TYR A 270 -48.42 -5.85 -18.22
N ALA A 271 -48.27 -6.64 -19.31
CA ALA A 271 -49.39 -6.91 -20.23
C ALA A 271 -50.53 -7.69 -19.56
N VAL A 272 -50.18 -8.73 -18.77
CA VAL A 272 -51.19 -9.48 -17.99
C VAL A 272 -51.93 -8.57 -17.01
N ILE A 273 -51.21 -7.72 -16.29
CA ILE A 273 -51.81 -6.77 -15.35
C ILE A 273 -52.67 -5.71 -16.06
N ALA A 274 -52.28 -5.23 -17.24
CA ALA A 274 -53.04 -4.28 -18.01
C ALA A 274 -54.40 -4.87 -18.43
N VAL A 275 -54.41 -6.14 -18.93
CA VAL A 275 -55.64 -6.82 -19.33
C VAL A 275 -56.54 -7.12 -18.13
N LEU A 276 -56.01 -7.78 -17.10
CA LEU A 276 -56.80 -8.16 -15.91
C LEU A 276 -57.24 -6.94 -15.10
N GLY A 277 -56.36 -5.94 -14.97
CA GLY A 277 -56.72 -4.65 -14.32
C GLY A 277 -57.78 -3.90 -15.09
N GLY A 278 -57.72 -3.88 -16.43
CA GLY A 278 -58.78 -3.32 -17.27
C GLY A 278 -60.15 -3.99 -17.07
N LEU A 279 -60.15 -5.35 -17.04
CA LEU A 279 -61.38 -6.09 -16.71
C LEU A 279 -61.92 -5.77 -15.30
N MET A 280 -61.01 -5.58 -14.32
CA MET A 280 -61.40 -5.19 -12.95
C MET A 280 -61.99 -3.76 -12.91
N VAL A 281 -61.49 -2.83 -13.72
CA VAL A 281 -62.07 -1.48 -13.84
C VAL A 281 -63.46 -1.56 -14.45
N MET A 282 -63.67 -2.34 -15.51
CA MET A 282 -64.97 -2.54 -16.16
C MET A 282 -66.02 -3.12 -15.18
N ASN A 283 -65.60 -3.99 -14.26
CA ASN A 283 -66.45 -4.59 -13.23
C ASN A 283 -66.57 -3.74 -11.95
N GLY A 284 -66.01 -2.53 -11.91
CA GLY A 284 -66.07 -1.64 -10.74
C GLY A 284 -65.24 -2.10 -9.54
N TRP A 285 -64.31 -3.06 -9.70
CA TRP A 285 -63.46 -3.56 -8.61
C TRP A 285 -62.23 -2.69 -8.31
N THR A 286 -61.90 -1.78 -9.21
CA THR A 286 -60.83 -0.78 -9.05
C THR A 286 -61.15 0.45 -9.91
N ASP A 287 -60.53 1.58 -9.61
CA ASP A 287 -60.65 2.82 -10.37
C ASP A 287 -59.58 2.93 -11.46
N LEU A 288 -59.80 3.73 -12.51
CA LEU A 288 -58.92 3.88 -13.64
C LEU A 288 -57.60 4.56 -13.22
N GLY A 289 -57.63 5.51 -12.29
CA GLY A 289 -56.44 6.17 -11.79
C GLY A 289 -55.53 5.22 -10.99
N SER A 290 -56.17 4.31 -10.21
CA SER A 290 -55.40 3.25 -9.51
C SER A 290 -54.73 2.32 -10.49
N LEU A 291 -55.42 1.88 -11.56
CA LEU A 291 -54.82 1.05 -12.58
C LEU A 291 -53.66 1.76 -13.29
N ALA A 292 -53.81 3.03 -13.66
CA ALA A 292 -52.79 3.83 -14.30
C ALA A 292 -51.52 3.94 -13.43
N SER A 293 -51.68 4.31 -12.14
CA SER A 293 -50.53 4.34 -11.19
C SER A 293 -49.89 2.97 -11.00
N TYR A 294 -50.72 1.92 -10.91
CA TYR A 294 -50.28 0.54 -10.71
C TYR A 294 -49.37 0.06 -11.85
N LEU A 295 -49.76 0.30 -13.10
CA LEU A 295 -48.98 -0.06 -14.27
C LEU A 295 -47.61 0.64 -14.31
N VAL A 296 -47.54 1.90 -13.88
CA VAL A 296 -46.29 2.64 -13.79
C VAL A 296 -45.41 2.04 -12.69
N PHE A 297 -45.96 1.70 -11.52
CA PHE A 297 -45.20 1.04 -10.44
C PHE A 297 -44.65 -0.32 -10.87
N VAL A 298 -45.43 -1.17 -11.53
CA VAL A 298 -44.99 -2.48 -12.05
C VAL A 298 -43.81 -2.30 -12.99
N ARG A 299 -43.87 -1.31 -13.89
CA ARG A 299 -42.78 -1.01 -14.82
C ARG A 299 -41.51 -0.50 -14.11
N GLN A 300 -41.66 0.33 -13.07
CA GLN A 300 -40.53 0.91 -12.34
C GLN A 300 -39.80 -0.07 -11.41
N THR A 301 -40.37 -1.20 -11.04
CA THR A 301 -39.78 -2.13 -10.06
C THR A 301 -38.55 -2.89 -10.59
N THR A 302 -38.48 -3.14 -11.91
CA THR A 302 -37.46 -3.99 -12.52
C THR A 302 -36.04 -3.41 -12.40
N LEU A 303 -35.88 -2.11 -12.64
CA LEU A 303 -34.55 -1.45 -12.60
C LEU A 303 -33.93 -1.39 -11.20
N PRO A 304 -34.66 -0.98 -10.14
CA PRO A 304 -34.13 -0.92 -8.79
C PRO A 304 -33.62 -2.26 -8.26
N ILE A 305 -34.25 -3.39 -8.61
CA ILE A 305 -33.81 -4.73 -8.18
C ILE A 305 -32.42 -5.05 -8.75
N ASN A 306 -32.21 -4.74 -10.03
CA ASN A 306 -30.90 -4.93 -10.67
C ASN A 306 -29.84 -4.01 -10.06
N GLN A 307 -30.18 -2.74 -9.84
CA GLN A 307 -29.27 -1.77 -9.20
C GLN A 307 -28.87 -2.22 -7.80
N PHE A 308 -29.81 -2.68 -6.97
CA PHE A 308 -29.53 -3.17 -5.62
C PHE A 308 -28.50 -4.30 -5.62
N THR A 309 -28.64 -5.25 -6.56
CA THR A 309 -27.70 -6.37 -6.70
C THR A 309 -26.30 -5.91 -7.12
N GLN A 310 -26.21 -4.99 -8.08
CA GLN A 310 -24.93 -4.44 -8.52
C GLN A 310 -24.23 -3.65 -7.42
N GLN A 311 -24.95 -2.78 -6.73
CA GLN A 311 -24.39 -1.98 -5.64
C GLN A 311 -23.95 -2.85 -4.46
N GLY A 312 -24.66 -3.95 -4.17
CA GLY A 312 -24.25 -4.93 -3.17
C GLY A 312 -22.88 -5.56 -3.49
N ASN A 313 -22.61 -5.86 -4.75
CA ASN A 313 -21.31 -6.39 -5.17
C ASN A 313 -20.17 -5.35 -5.02
N PHE A 314 -20.42 -4.08 -5.37
CA PHE A 314 -19.46 -2.99 -5.16
C PHE A 314 -19.15 -2.78 -3.68
N LEU A 315 -20.14 -2.80 -2.81
CA LEU A 315 -19.94 -2.71 -1.36
C LEU A 315 -19.11 -3.88 -0.83
N LEU A 316 -19.36 -5.10 -1.29
CA LEU A 316 -18.58 -6.28 -0.88
C LEU A 316 -17.12 -6.18 -1.35
N ALA A 317 -16.88 -5.68 -2.56
CA ALA A 317 -15.52 -5.44 -3.06
C ALA A 317 -14.80 -4.36 -2.23
N ALA A 318 -15.47 -3.27 -1.89
CA ALA A 318 -14.92 -2.21 -1.05
C ALA A 318 -14.61 -2.70 0.37
N LEU A 319 -15.47 -3.54 0.95
CA LEU A 319 -15.21 -4.14 2.26
C LEU A 319 -14.00 -5.10 2.22
N ALA A 320 -13.77 -5.81 1.11
CA ALA A 320 -12.57 -6.61 0.95
C ALA A 320 -11.30 -5.75 0.84
N GLY A 321 -11.36 -4.60 0.16
CA GLY A 321 -10.28 -3.61 0.14
C GLY A 321 -10.02 -3.00 1.52
N ALA A 322 -11.10 -2.61 2.21
CA ALA A 322 -11.02 -2.08 3.57
C ALA A 322 -10.42 -3.10 4.56
N GLU A 323 -10.77 -4.39 4.45
CA GLU A 323 -10.19 -5.46 5.27
C GLU A 323 -8.67 -5.54 5.10
N ARG A 324 -8.14 -5.43 3.86
CA ARG A 324 -6.69 -5.43 3.62
C ARG A 324 -6.02 -4.19 4.23
N ILE A 325 -6.61 -3.01 4.06
CA ILE A 325 -6.09 -1.77 4.66
C ILE A 325 -6.05 -1.89 6.18
N PHE A 326 -7.15 -2.30 6.80
CA PHE A 326 -7.21 -2.43 8.27
C PHE A 326 -6.30 -3.54 8.79
N ALA A 327 -6.14 -4.65 8.05
CA ALA A 327 -5.19 -5.69 8.40
C ALA A 327 -3.73 -5.19 8.39
N ALA A 328 -3.38 -4.29 7.46
CA ALA A 328 -2.09 -3.62 7.46
C ALA A 328 -1.95 -2.65 8.65
N MET A 329 -3.01 -1.91 9.00
CA MET A 329 -3.03 -0.97 10.14
C MET A 329 -3.06 -1.66 11.51
N GLU A 330 -3.38 -2.94 11.58
CA GLU A 330 -3.40 -3.72 12.82
C GLU A 330 -2.06 -4.41 13.12
N GLN A 331 -1.11 -4.39 12.19
CA GLN A 331 0.21 -4.94 12.44
C GLN A 331 0.88 -4.17 13.59
N PRO A 332 1.55 -4.87 14.53
CA PRO A 332 2.21 -4.21 15.64
C PRO A 332 3.31 -3.28 15.12
N PRO A 333 3.42 -2.07 15.66
CA PRO A 333 4.50 -1.15 15.33
C PRO A 333 5.85 -1.70 15.80
N GLU A 334 6.94 -1.11 15.31
CA GLU A 334 8.29 -1.44 15.78
C GLU A 334 8.40 -1.18 17.29
N VAL A 335 8.72 -2.23 18.06
CA VAL A 335 8.85 -2.13 19.52
C VAL A 335 10.15 -1.43 19.87
N ASP A 336 10.09 -0.43 20.73
CA ASP A 336 11.24 0.29 21.26
C ASP A 336 11.07 0.52 22.78
N GLU A 337 11.67 -0.38 23.57
CA GLU A 337 11.64 -0.34 25.04
C GLU A 337 12.92 0.30 25.63
N GLY A 338 13.74 0.92 24.79
CA GLY A 338 14.98 1.56 25.23
C GLY A 338 14.75 2.74 26.16
N THR A 339 15.59 2.85 27.19
CA THR A 339 15.62 3.97 28.15
C THR A 339 16.78 4.92 27.92
N VAL A 340 17.82 4.46 27.20
CA VAL A 340 19.04 5.24 26.97
C VAL A 340 18.87 6.15 25.75
N GLU A 341 19.16 7.41 25.93
CA GLU A 341 19.05 8.48 24.93
C GLU A 341 20.43 9.06 24.60
N LEU A 342 20.55 9.65 23.41
CA LEU A 342 21.74 10.39 23.00
C LEU A 342 21.55 11.87 23.28
N VAL A 343 22.48 12.49 24.03
CA VAL A 343 22.43 13.89 24.42
C VAL A 343 23.71 14.63 24.05
N ASN A 344 23.59 15.91 23.72
CA ASN A 344 24.76 16.79 23.60
C ASN A 344 25.38 17.04 24.96
N VAL A 345 26.73 17.10 25.03
CA VAL A 345 27.45 17.29 26.29
C VAL A 345 28.54 18.34 26.17
N ARG A 346 28.82 18.99 27.32
CA ARG A 346 30.03 19.78 27.54
C ARG A 346 30.93 19.04 28.52
N GLU A 347 32.21 19.11 28.28
CA GLU A 347 33.23 18.63 29.19
C GLU A 347 33.62 19.76 30.14
N ASN A 348 33.47 19.52 31.42
CA ASN A 348 33.86 20.45 32.48
C ASN A 348 35.37 20.42 32.70
N ALA A 349 35.89 21.36 33.49
CA ALA A 349 37.32 21.43 33.81
C ALA A 349 37.85 20.22 34.61
N ASP A 350 36.95 19.47 35.25
CA ASP A 350 37.22 18.24 36.00
C ASP A 350 37.04 16.97 35.14
N SER A 351 36.91 17.10 33.81
CA SER A 351 36.65 16.04 32.87
C SER A 351 35.30 15.31 33.04
N THR A 352 34.37 15.88 33.83
CA THR A 352 33.01 15.39 33.92
C THR A 352 32.17 15.90 32.75
N LEU A 353 31.21 15.06 32.27
CA LEU A 353 30.30 15.43 31.20
C LEU A 353 29.00 15.99 31.80
N THR A 354 28.55 17.11 31.25
CA THR A 354 27.25 17.70 31.60
C THR A 354 26.39 17.80 30.32
N ALA A 355 25.16 17.29 30.38
CA ALA A 355 24.24 17.41 29.28
C ALA A 355 23.85 18.88 29.05
N CYS A 356 23.81 19.29 27.78
CA CYS A 356 23.42 20.65 27.39
C CYS A 356 22.47 20.61 26.18
N PRO A 357 21.58 21.61 26.04
CA PRO A 357 20.66 21.68 24.90
C PRO A 357 21.33 22.17 23.62
N GLU A 358 22.53 22.70 23.71
CA GLU A 358 23.27 23.29 22.60
C GLU A 358 23.99 22.18 21.79
N VAL A 359 24.06 22.36 20.48
CA VAL A 359 24.80 21.47 19.60
C VAL A 359 26.30 21.71 19.78
N THR A 360 26.96 20.80 20.49
CA THR A 360 28.39 20.91 20.82
C THR A 360 29.30 20.10 19.91
N GLY A 361 28.72 19.19 19.12
CA GLY A 361 29.46 18.18 18.35
C GLY A 361 30.03 17.05 19.22
N ARG A 362 29.78 17.05 20.53
CA ARG A 362 30.10 15.96 21.45
C ARG A 362 28.84 15.36 22.04
N TRP A 363 28.78 14.06 22.15
CA TRP A 363 27.58 13.30 22.50
C TRP A 363 27.90 12.31 23.61
N ALA A 364 26.90 12.01 24.42
CA ALA A 364 26.98 10.96 25.43
C ALA A 364 25.63 10.25 25.56
N TRP A 365 25.70 9.04 26.07
CA TRP A 365 24.56 8.23 26.42
C TRP A 365 24.05 8.62 27.80
N ARG A 366 22.75 8.84 27.92
CA ARG A 366 22.06 9.13 29.18
C ARG A 366 20.96 8.10 29.38
N ASP A 367 20.99 7.38 30.49
CA ASP A 367 19.88 6.54 30.88
C ASP A 367 18.79 7.37 31.56
N SER A 368 17.64 7.51 30.91
CA SER A 368 16.50 8.26 31.45
C SER A 368 15.79 7.55 32.58
N ALA A 369 15.96 6.22 32.71
CA ALA A 369 15.43 5.43 33.85
C ALA A 369 16.31 5.54 35.09
N HIS A 370 17.62 5.84 34.92
CA HIS A 370 18.57 5.95 36.02
C HIS A 370 19.37 7.26 35.88
N PRO A 371 18.76 8.43 36.16
CA PRO A 371 19.38 9.74 35.94
C PRO A 371 20.63 10.00 36.79
N ASP A 372 20.85 9.23 37.86
CA ASP A 372 22.03 9.33 38.74
C ASP A 372 23.27 8.61 38.17
N VAL A 373 23.11 7.82 37.09
CA VAL A 373 24.23 7.19 36.41
C VAL A 373 24.98 8.21 35.57
N ALA A 374 26.33 8.17 35.65
CA ALA A 374 27.19 9.09 34.91
C ALA A 374 26.96 8.95 33.39
N LEU A 375 27.09 10.06 32.68
CA LEU A 375 26.98 10.08 31.22
C LEU A 375 28.15 9.29 30.61
N GLU A 376 27.84 8.29 29.76
CA GLU A 376 28.85 7.54 29.03
C GLU A 376 29.15 8.24 27.70
N PRO A 377 30.39 8.67 27.43
CA PRO A 377 30.72 9.36 26.18
C PRO A 377 30.53 8.45 24.96
N LEU A 378 29.97 9.01 23.90
CA LEU A 378 29.84 8.31 22.63
C LEU A 378 31.20 8.15 21.96
N ARG A 379 31.74 6.92 21.92
CA ARG A 379 33.08 6.59 21.38
C ARG A 379 33.01 5.71 20.13
N GLY A 380 31.97 4.88 20.01
CA GLY A 380 31.83 3.96 18.90
C GLY A 380 32.46 2.58 19.14
N ASP A 381 32.52 2.10 20.39
CA ASP A 381 32.93 0.72 20.71
C ASP A 381 31.73 -0.22 20.50
N VAL A 382 31.79 -1.11 19.51
CA VAL A 382 30.72 -2.06 19.21
C VAL A 382 31.21 -3.48 19.42
N ARG A 383 30.47 -4.26 20.21
CA ARG A 383 30.83 -5.66 20.52
C ARG A 383 29.63 -6.59 20.39
N PHE A 384 29.90 -7.77 19.84
CA PHE A 384 28.97 -8.89 19.76
C PHE A 384 29.42 -9.96 20.73
N HIS A 385 28.49 -10.48 21.52
CA HIS A 385 28.70 -11.50 22.54
C HIS A 385 27.84 -12.73 22.24
N ASN A 386 28.43 -13.77 21.65
CA ASN A 386 27.79 -15.06 21.33
C ASN A 386 26.47 -14.89 20.59
N VAL A 387 26.43 -13.99 19.60
CA VAL A 387 25.22 -13.61 18.86
C VAL A 387 24.80 -14.70 17.90
N SER A 388 23.55 -15.14 18.05
CA SER A 388 22.88 -15.98 17.06
C SER A 388 21.63 -15.28 16.54
N PHE A 389 21.38 -15.42 15.23
CA PHE A 389 20.24 -14.76 14.58
C PHE A 389 19.76 -15.51 13.35
N GLY A 390 18.44 -15.50 13.12
CA GLY A 390 17.78 -15.97 11.90
C GLY A 390 16.55 -15.10 11.58
N TYR A 391 16.31 -14.83 10.29
CA TYR A 391 15.11 -14.11 9.83
C TYR A 391 13.83 -14.91 10.04
N THR A 392 13.96 -16.25 10.16
CA THR A 392 12.89 -17.17 10.53
C THR A 392 13.37 -18.08 11.65
N PRO A 393 12.48 -18.57 12.54
CA PRO A 393 12.88 -19.43 13.66
C PRO A 393 13.57 -20.73 13.23
N GLU A 394 13.27 -21.21 12.00
CA GLU A 394 13.74 -22.51 11.51
C GLU A 394 15.17 -22.45 10.93
N ARG A 395 15.67 -21.24 10.64
CA ARG A 395 16.97 -21.10 9.95
C ARG A 395 17.80 -20.00 10.58
N LEU A 396 18.83 -20.39 11.30
CA LEU A 396 19.87 -19.48 11.78
C LEU A 396 20.78 -19.06 10.60
N ILE A 397 21.03 -17.75 10.51
CA ILE A 397 21.98 -17.15 9.57
C ILE A 397 23.31 -16.85 10.25
N LEU A 398 23.28 -16.41 11.51
CA LEU A 398 24.47 -16.22 12.34
C LEU A 398 24.43 -17.19 13.52
N GLN A 399 25.58 -17.77 13.88
CA GLN A 399 25.68 -18.80 14.91
C GLN A 399 26.86 -18.51 15.82
N ASP A 400 26.57 -18.19 17.08
CA ASP A 400 27.53 -17.99 18.16
C ASP A 400 28.69 -17.02 17.77
N LEU A 401 28.28 -15.86 17.20
CA LEU A 401 29.21 -14.91 16.62
C LEU A 401 29.68 -13.91 17.70
N SER A 402 30.98 -13.84 17.93
CA SER A 402 31.61 -12.88 18.83
C SER A 402 32.64 -12.05 18.09
N LEU A 403 32.47 -10.73 18.09
CA LEU A 403 33.37 -9.77 17.47
C LEU A 403 33.42 -8.47 18.26
N TYR A 404 34.44 -7.67 18.03
CA TYR A 404 34.53 -6.31 18.57
C TYR A 404 35.14 -5.36 17.56
N ALA A 405 34.72 -4.10 17.59
CA ALA A 405 35.36 -2.97 16.93
C ALA A 405 35.63 -1.89 17.98
N LYS A 406 36.88 -1.54 18.15
CA LYS A 406 37.32 -0.47 19.06
C LYS A 406 37.04 0.91 18.42
N PRO A 407 36.88 1.99 19.20
CA PRO A 407 36.76 3.34 18.66
C PRO A 407 37.83 3.66 17.60
N GLY A 408 37.38 4.17 16.46
CA GLY A 408 38.24 4.53 15.33
C GLY A 408 38.78 3.34 14.51
N GLN A 409 38.38 2.11 14.81
CA GLN A 409 38.87 0.90 14.12
C GLN A 409 38.03 0.61 12.86
N LYS A 410 38.72 0.25 11.78
CA LYS A 410 38.11 -0.16 10.51
C LYS A 410 38.08 -1.70 10.41
N ILE A 411 36.88 -2.26 10.42
CA ILE A 411 36.62 -3.71 10.32
C ILE A 411 36.07 -4.04 8.94
N ALA A 412 36.74 -4.94 8.23
CA ALA A 412 36.29 -5.46 6.94
C ALA A 412 35.66 -6.85 7.09
N PHE A 413 34.46 -7.02 6.58
CA PHE A 413 33.81 -8.34 6.47
C PHE A 413 34.04 -8.92 5.07
N VAL A 414 34.59 -10.13 5.02
CA VAL A 414 34.86 -10.88 3.81
C VAL A 414 34.20 -12.26 3.91
N GLY A 415 33.83 -12.85 2.80
CA GLY A 415 33.20 -14.18 2.76
C GLY A 415 32.25 -14.33 1.58
N SER A 416 31.83 -15.55 1.31
CA SER A 416 30.91 -15.89 0.21
C SER A 416 29.57 -15.17 0.31
N THR A 417 28.81 -15.11 -0.80
CA THR A 417 27.43 -14.61 -0.80
C THR A 417 26.57 -15.48 0.11
N GLY A 418 25.83 -14.85 1.01
CA GLY A 418 25.01 -15.56 2.00
C GLY A 418 25.74 -15.95 3.29
N ALA A 419 27.02 -15.59 3.48
CA ALA A 419 27.78 -15.88 4.70
C ALA A 419 27.27 -15.10 5.94
N GLY A 420 26.39 -14.11 5.79
CA GLY A 420 25.83 -13.33 6.90
C GLY A 420 26.35 -11.91 7.05
N LYS A 421 27.16 -11.40 6.10
CA LYS A 421 27.75 -10.04 6.16
C LYS A 421 26.72 -8.94 6.34
N THR A 422 25.73 -8.86 5.46
CA THR A 422 24.63 -7.88 5.53
C THR A 422 23.75 -8.09 6.77
N THR A 423 23.64 -9.32 7.28
CA THR A 423 22.92 -9.59 8.52
C THR A 423 23.59 -8.93 9.73
N ILE A 424 24.93 -8.94 9.80
CA ILE A 424 25.66 -8.24 10.87
C ILE A 424 25.36 -6.74 10.84
N THR A 425 25.37 -6.11 9.66
CA THR A 425 25.08 -4.68 9.54
C THR A 425 23.63 -4.35 9.91
N ASN A 426 22.68 -5.21 9.57
CA ASN A 426 21.29 -5.07 9.97
C ASN A 426 21.10 -5.15 11.50
N LEU A 427 21.88 -5.99 12.18
CA LEU A 427 21.87 -6.12 13.64
C LEU A 427 22.54 -4.91 14.34
N ILE A 428 23.61 -4.34 13.79
CA ILE A 428 24.24 -3.12 14.32
C ILE A 428 23.23 -1.96 14.28
N ASN A 429 22.45 -1.82 13.19
CA ASN A 429 21.40 -0.81 13.05
C ASN A 429 20.14 -1.13 13.87
N ARG A 430 20.11 -2.29 14.53
CA ARG A 430 18.95 -2.79 15.25
C ARG A 430 17.66 -2.75 14.40
N PHE A 431 17.77 -3.11 13.10
CA PHE A 431 16.62 -3.37 12.25
C PHE A 431 15.93 -4.68 12.66
N TYR A 432 16.71 -5.58 13.27
CA TYR A 432 16.28 -6.83 13.89
C TYR A 432 16.94 -6.97 15.25
N ASP A 433 16.25 -7.56 16.20
CA ASP A 433 16.83 -7.95 17.50
C ASP A 433 17.44 -9.35 17.41
N VAL A 434 18.48 -9.62 18.18
CA VAL A 434 19.19 -10.90 18.18
C VAL A 434 18.30 -12.01 18.78
N THR A 435 18.46 -13.25 18.26
CA THR A 435 17.73 -14.41 18.79
C THR A 435 18.37 -14.92 20.08
N ALA A 436 19.72 -14.87 20.16
CA ALA A 436 20.48 -15.21 21.37
C ALA A 436 21.76 -14.36 21.41
N GLY A 437 22.33 -14.19 22.60
CA GLY A 437 23.48 -13.33 22.83
C GLY A 437 23.09 -11.86 23.02
N SER A 438 24.08 -10.97 22.90
CA SER A 438 23.88 -9.52 23.03
C SER A 438 24.84 -8.74 22.15
N ILE A 439 24.44 -7.54 21.77
CA ILE A 439 25.31 -6.56 21.11
C ILE A 439 25.40 -5.36 22.05
N THR A 440 26.62 -4.90 22.31
CA THR A 440 26.84 -3.71 23.13
C THR A 440 27.44 -2.60 22.28
N TYR A 441 27.02 -1.36 22.57
CA TYR A 441 27.54 -0.13 22.01
C TYR A 441 28.01 0.77 23.16
N ASP A 442 29.31 1.09 23.20
CA ASP A 442 29.98 1.75 24.31
C ASP A 442 29.71 1.07 25.68
N GLY A 443 29.65 -0.27 25.68
CA GLY A 443 29.36 -1.06 26.86
C GLY A 443 27.87 -1.22 27.22
N ILE A 444 26.97 -0.50 26.54
CA ILE A 444 25.51 -0.52 26.78
C ILE A 444 24.88 -1.52 25.80
N ASP A 445 24.03 -2.43 26.29
CA ASP A 445 23.26 -3.32 25.41
C ASP A 445 22.36 -2.49 24.49
N VAL A 446 22.45 -2.73 23.18
CA VAL A 446 21.69 -1.97 22.17
C VAL A 446 20.18 -2.06 22.38
N ARG A 447 19.67 -3.08 23.08
CA ARG A 447 18.25 -3.20 23.42
C ARG A 447 17.78 -2.17 24.44
N LEU A 448 18.69 -1.65 25.27
CA LEU A 448 18.44 -0.58 26.22
C LEU A 448 18.52 0.82 25.61
N ILE A 449 19.18 0.94 24.44
CA ILE A 449 19.28 2.21 23.72
C ILE A 449 18.02 2.42 22.87
N ARG A 450 17.42 3.59 22.95
CA ARG A 450 16.31 3.96 22.04
C ARG A 450 16.74 3.85 20.58
N LYS A 451 15.94 3.22 19.75
CA LYS A 451 16.28 2.96 18.34
C LYS A 451 16.61 4.23 17.56
N ASN A 452 15.87 5.32 17.81
CA ASN A 452 16.16 6.60 17.19
C ASN A 452 17.53 7.17 17.63
N ALA A 453 17.87 7.05 18.91
CA ALA A 453 19.16 7.48 19.45
C ALA A 453 20.32 6.65 18.88
N LEU A 454 20.15 5.32 18.84
CA LEU A 454 21.12 4.41 18.22
C LEU A 454 21.35 4.76 16.75
N ARG A 455 20.27 4.84 15.97
CA ARG A 455 20.35 5.12 14.52
C ARG A 455 20.87 6.52 14.21
N SER A 456 20.67 7.50 15.08
CA SER A 456 21.27 8.84 14.93
C SER A 456 22.77 8.86 15.14
N SER A 457 23.34 7.87 15.87
CA SER A 457 24.78 7.71 16.06
C SER A 457 25.47 6.91 14.95
N LEU A 458 24.71 6.33 14.03
CA LEU A 458 25.16 5.48 12.95
C LEU A 458 24.99 6.15 11.59
N GLY A 459 25.98 6.04 10.71
CA GLY A 459 25.85 6.40 9.31
C GLY A 459 25.87 5.14 8.44
N ILE A 460 25.05 5.11 7.40
CA ILE A 460 25.00 3.97 6.49
C ILE A 460 25.15 4.43 5.05
N VAL A 461 25.98 3.73 4.28
CA VAL A 461 26.07 3.82 2.82
C VAL A 461 25.76 2.45 2.25
N LEU A 462 24.61 2.32 1.61
CA LEU A 462 24.13 1.05 1.03
C LEU A 462 24.66 0.86 -0.39
N GLN A 463 24.74 -0.41 -0.81
CA GLN A 463 25.06 -0.79 -2.18
C GLN A 463 24.07 -0.21 -3.18
N ASP A 464 22.77 -0.40 -2.94
CA ASP A 464 21.70 0.19 -3.72
C ASP A 464 21.35 1.57 -3.17
N THR A 465 21.85 2.59 -3.85
CA THR A 465 21.65 3.98 -3.43
C THR A 465 20.29 4.49 -3.88
N HIS A 466 19.40 4.76 -2.93
CA HIS A 466 18.12 5.43 -3.18
C HIS A 466 18.23 6.94 -3.02
N LEU A 467 17.80 7.69 -4.05
CA LEU A 467 17.69 9.13 -4.04
C LEU A 467 16.22 9.55 -4.13
N PHE A 468 15.87 10.54 -3.33
CA PHE A 468 14.51 11.09 -3.31
C PHE A 468 14.33 12.18 -4.35
N THR A 469 13.11 12.33 -4.86
CA THR A 469 12.76 13.44 -5.72
C THR A 469 12.89 14.75 -4.95
N GLY A 470 13.73 15.65 -5.42
CA GLY A 470 14.11 16.90 -4.77
C GLY A 470 15.42 17.42 -5.34
N THR A 471 15.99 18.46 -4.76
CA THR A 471 17.29 18.97 -5.20
C THR A 471 18.43 18.07 -4.77
N VAL A 472 19.61 18.22 -5.38
CA VAL A 472 20.85 17.58 -4.91
C VAL A 472 21.13 17.97 -3.47
N ALA A 473 20.95 19.27 -3.12
CA ALA A 473 21.10 19.74 -1.74
C ALA A 473 20.14 19.05 -0.77
N ASP A 474 18.87 18.84 -1.15
CA ASP A 474 17.88 18.15 -0.30
C ASP A 474 18.25 16.69 -0.08
N ASN A 475 18.77 16.02 -1.10
CA ASN A 475 19.25 14.66 -0.99
C ASN A 475 20.44 14.50 -0.04
N ILE A 476 21.36 15.46 -0.01
CA ILE A 476 22.45 15.49 0.97
C ILE A 476 21.90 15.84 2.35
N ARG A 477 21.03 16.87 2.45
CA ARG A 477 20.40 17.33 3.70
C ARG A 477 19.58 16.24 4.39
N PHE A 478 19.17 15.19 3.67
CA PHE A 478 18.46 14.05 4.23
C PHE A 478 19.22 13.38 5.40
N GLY A 479 20.57 13.45 5.40
CA GLY A 479 21.39 12.96 6.52
C GLY A 479 21.31 13.85 7.78
N LYS A 480 21.03 15.15 7.62
CA LYS A 480 20.86 16.13 8.70
C LYS A 480 19.92 17.23 8.22
N LEU A 481 18.65 17.18 8.66
CA LEU A 481 17.58 18.01 8.11
C LEU A 481 17.78 19.53 8.33
N ASP A 482 18.48 19.92 9.38
CA ASP A 482 18.83 21.31 9.72
C ASP A 482 20.18 21.76 9.16
N ALA A 483 20.83 20.95 8.30
CA ALA A 483 22.11 21.26 7.71
C ALA A 483 22.06 22.56 6.89
N THR A 484 23.00 23.45 7.18
CA THR A 484 23.22 24.67 6.41
C THR A 484 23.84 24.37 5.05
N GLN A 485 23.70 25.29 4.09
CA GLN A 485 24.32 25.15 2.78
C GLN A 485 25.85 24.94 2.86
N LYS A 486 26.51 25.59 3.81
CA LYS A 486 27.97 25.41 4.03
C LYS A 486 28.33 24.00 4.51
N GLU A 487 27.50 23.39 5.37
CA GLU A 487 27.70 22.02 5.82
C GLU A 487 27.47 21.03 4.69
N ILE A 488 26.46 21.26 3.84
CA ILE A 488 26.19 20.46 2.64
C ILE A 488 27.38 20.51 1.68
N GLU A 489 27.91 21.69 1.39
CA GLU A 489 29.09 21.85 0.51
C GLU A 489 30.35 21.21 1.12
N LYS A 490 30.52 21.29 2.45
CA LYS A 490 31.61 20.61 3.16
C LYS A 490 31.49 19.10 3.02
N ALA A 491 30.31 18.55 3.25
CA ALA A 491 30.03 17.12 3.11
C ALA A 491 30.24 16.63 1.66
N ALA A 492 29.79 17.40 0.68
CA ALA A 492 30.01 17.11 -0.74
C ALA A 492 31.51 17.11 -1.11
N LYS A 493 32.33 17.96 -0.51
CA LYS A 493 33.79 17.97 -0.69
C LYS A 493 34.44 16.72 -0.08
N ILE A 494 34.06 16.34 1.14
CA ILE A 494 34.53 15.10 1.79
C ILE A 494 34.21 13.91 0.89
N ALA A 495 32.98 13.82 0.39
CA ALA A 495 32.52 12.75 -0.50
C ALA A 495 33.09 12.83 -1.94
N SER A 496 33.98 13.79 -2.25
CA SER A 496 34.46 14.05 -3.62
C SER A 496 33.33 14.34 -4.65
N ALA A 497 32.14 14.77 -4.18
CA ALA A 497 30.97 15.03 -5.00
C ALA A 497 30.89 16.47 -5.53
N ASP A 498 31.46 17.46 -4.81
CA ASP A 498 31.35 18.91 -5.13
C ASP A 498 31.72 19.22 -6.60
N SER A 499 32.76 18.59 -7.10
CA SER A 499 33.27 18.86 -8.47
C SER A 499 32.27 18.47 -9.57
N PHE A 500 31.51 17.40 -9.43
CA PHE A 500 30.50 17.05 -10.41
C PHE A 500 29.20 17.83 -10.18
N ILE A 501 28.82 18.09 -8.91
CA ILE A 501 27.61 18.86 -8.57
C ILE A 501 27.68 20.25 -9.23
N ARG A 502 28.81 20.95 -9.09
CA ARG A 502 29.01 22.29 -9.70
C ARG A 502 28.95 22.29 -11.23
N ARG A 503 29.10 21.13 -11.88
CA ARG A 503 28.97 20.99 -13.35
C ARG A 503 27.55 20.68 -13.79
N LEU A 504 26.65 20.36 -12.87
CA LEU A 504 25.24 20.21 -13.19
C LEU A 504 24.63 21.57 -13.55
N PRO A 505 23.59 21.62 -14.41
CA PRO A 505 23.03 22.88 -14.91
C PRO A 505 22.65 23.90 -13.83
N GLN A 506 22.19 23.43 -12.66
CA GLN A 506 21.77 24.27 -11.52
C GLN A 506 22.61 23.97 -10.25
N GLY A 507 23.75 23.27 -10.39
CA GLY A 507 24.60 22.92 -9.27
C GLY A 507 23.84 22.14 -8.19
N TYR A 508 23.90 22.62 -6.95
CA TYR A 508 23.21 22.00 -5.80
C TYR A 508 21.68 22.06 -5.88
N ASP A 509 21.12 23.01 -6.66
CA ASP A 509 19.67 23.14 -6.86
C ASP A 509 19.15 22.26 -8.02
N THR A 510 20.02 21.47 -8.66
CA THR A 510 19.63 20.55 -9.72
C THR A 510 18.64 19.53 -9.17
N MET A 511 17.50 19.40 -9.84
CA MET A 511 16.46 18.42 -9.49
C MET A 511 16.91 16.99 -9.79
N VAL A 512 16.80 16.13 -8.81
CA VAL A 512 16.95 14.67 -8.89
C VAL A 512 15.55 14.07 -9.05
N THR A 513 15.37 13.22 -10.06
CA THR A 513 14.07 12.63 -10.40
C THR A 513 14.16 11.11 -10.42
N SER A 514 13.05 10.44 -10.12
CA SER A 514 12.91 8.98 -10.29
C SER A 514 14.14 8.19 -9.82
N ASP A 515 14.47 8.28 -8.54
CA ASP A 515 15.61 7.56 -7.94
C ASP A 515 16.97 7.90 -8.58
N GLY A 516 17.13 9.15 -9.05
CA GLY A 516 18.36 9.62 -9.68
C GLY A 516 18.58 9.11 -11.10
N ALA A 517 17.52 8.82 -11.85
CA ALA A 517 17.60 8.37 -13.24
C ALA A 517 18.38 9.31 -14.16
N ASN A 518 18.45 10.60 -13.80
CA ASN A 518 19.23 11.63 -14.49
C ASN A 518 20.71 11.70 -14.07
N LEU A 519 21.16 10.81 -13.16
CA LEU A 519 22.53 10.74 -12.68
C LEU A 519 23.15 9.37 -12.98
N SER A 520 24.47 9.32 -13.17
CA SER A 520 25.17 8.04 -13.29
C SER A 520 25.16 7.31 -11.94
N GLN A 521 25.37 5.98 -11.97
CA GLN A 521 25.44 5.17 -10.76
C GLN A 521 26.51 5.68 -9.78
N GLY A 522 27.70 6.04 -10.26
CA GLY A 522 28.75 6.60 -9.42
C GLY A 522 28.39 7.96 -8.83
N GLN A 523 27.69 8.84 -9.58
CA GLN A 523 27.21 10.11 -9.05
C GLN A 523 26.19 9.90 -7.92
N ARG A 524 25.27 8.94 -8.07
CA ARG A 524 24.33 8.57 -7.01
C ARG A 524 25.07 8.11 -5.75
N GLN A 525 26.09 7.27 -5.91
CA GLN A 525 26.90 6.77 -4.79
C GLN A 525 27.66 7.90 -4.08
N LEU A 526 28.26 8.85 -4.83
CA LEU A 526 28.90 10.03 -4.24
C LEU A 526 27.91 10.88 -3.43
N LEU A 527 26.64 10.99 -3.86
CA LEU A 527 25.60 11.69 -3.08
C LEU A 527 25.21 10.91 -1.81
N ALA A 528 25.19 9.57 -1.85
CA ALA A 528 24.96 8.78 -0.65
C ALA A 528 26.10 8.91 0.37
N ILE A 529 27.35 8.97 -0.09
CA ILE A 529 28.50 9.27 0.75
C ILE A 529 28.39 10.68 1.36
N ALA A 530 28.00 11.68 0.57
CA ALA A 530 27.78 13.05 1.06
C ALA A 530 26.63 13.11 2.09
N ARG A 531 25.56 12.33 1.91
CA ARG A 531 24.47 12.18 2.89
C ARG A 531 24.96 11.62 4.23
N ALA A 532 25.83 10.63 4.20
CA ALA A 532 26.46 10.09 5.42
C ALA A 532 27.45 11.09 6.04
N ALA A 533 28.20 11.83 5.20
CA ALA A 533 29.17 12.83 5.65
C ALA A 533 28.53 14.03 6.37
N VAL A 534 27.35 14.49 5.93
CA VAL A 534 26.65 15.63 6.58
C VAL A 534 26.11 15.26 7.95
N ALA A 535 25.75 13.98 8.17
CA ALA A 535 25.28 13.47 9.45
C ALA A 535 26.41 13.39 10.49
N ASP A 536 27.67 13.25 10.05
CA ASP A 536 28.90 13.20 10.88
C ASP A 536 28.84 12.16 12.03
N PRO A 537 28.46 10.91 11.77
CA PRO A 537 28.29 9.89 12.79
C PRO A 537 29.64 9.29 13.23
N PRO A 538 29.81 8.87 14.51
CA PRO A 538 31.04 8.22 14.99
C PRO A 538 31.23 6.78 14.48
N VAL A 539 30.16 6.13 14.08
CA VAL A 539 30.18 4.76 13.51
C VAL A 539 29.59 4.75 12.11
N LEU A 540 30.28 4.11 11.20
CA LEU A 540 29.88 3.98 9.80
C LEU A 540 29.68 2.51 9.41
N ILE A 541 28.66 2.28 8.63
CA ILE A 541 28.36 0.99 8.00
C ILE A 541 28.36 1.21 6.50
N LEU A 542 29.27 0.53 5.81
CA LEU A 542 29.51 0.71 4.39
C LEU A 542 29.30 -0.63 3.67
N ASP A 543 28.39 -0.66 2.70
CA ASP A 543 28.18 -1.81 1.81
C ASP A 543 28.75 -1.46 0.43
N GLU A 544 29.89 -2.05 0.10
CA GLU A 544 30.71 -1.69 -1.05
C GLU A 544 30.50 -2.68 -2.21
N ALA A 545 29.52 -2.43 -3.08
CA ALA A 545 29.41 -3.14 -4.34
C ALA A 545 29.39 -2.16 -5.52
N THR A 546 30.45 -2.18 -6.32
CA THR A 546 30.61 -1.28 -7.46
C THR A 546 30.96 -2.06 -8.73
N SER A 547 30.09 -2.96 -9.14
CA SER A 547 30.24 -3.70 -10.39
C SER A 547 29.61 -2.93 -11.56
N SER A 548 30.19 -1.88 -12.10
CA SER A 548 29.76 -1.21 -13.37
C SER A 548 30.02 0.30 -13.36
N ILE A 549 31.06 0.77 -12.67
CA ILE A 549 31.41 2.18 -12.61
C ILE A 549 32.72 2.38 -13.38
N ASP A 550 32.83 3.49 -14.12
CA ASP A 550 34.07 3.85 -14.82
C ASP A 550 35.23 4.12 -13.83
N THR A 551 36.45 3.79 -14.21
CA THR A 551 37.64 3.86 -13.39
C THR A 551 37.87 5.25 -12.75
N ARG A 552 37.52 6.34 -13.45
CA ARG A 552 37.71 7.69 -12.94
C ARG A 552 36.71 8.00 -11.80
N THR A 553 35.46 7.62 -11.96
CA THR A 553 34.42 7.80 -10.93
C THR A 553 34.68 6.88 -9.76
N GLU A 554 35.20 5.68 -10.02
CA GLU A 554 35.64 4.74 -9.00
C GLU A 554 36.69 5.33 -8.07
N ALA A 555 37.75 5.96 -8.60
CA ALA A 555 38.78 6.63 -7.80
C ALA A 555 38.20 7.81 -6.96
N LEU A 556 37.17 8.50 -7.46
CA LEU A 556 36.50 9.54 -6.68
C LEU A 556 35.66 8.97 -5.53
N ILE A 557 35.01 7.83 -5.74
CA ILE A 557 34.25 7.13 -4.71
C ILE A 557 35.20 6.64 -3.62
N GLU A 558 36.33 6.00 -4.00
CA GLU A 558 37.35 5.52 -3.06
C GLU A 558 37.87 6.69 -2.21
N LYS A 559 38.26 7.78 -2.84
CA LYS A 559 38.70 8.99 -2.13
C LYS A 559 37.63 9.57 -1.21
N GLY A 560 36.36 9.58 -1.65
CA GLY A 560 35.24 10.05 -0.84
C GLY A 560 34.97 9.14 0.35
N MET A 561 35.08 7.84 0.16
CA MET A 561 34.95 6.83 1.23
C MET A 561 36.07 6.98 2.25
N ASP A 562 37.34 7.11 1.81
CA ASP A 562 38.47 7.30 2.72
C ASP A 562 38.30 8.57 3.57
N GLY A 563 37.91 9.68 2.95
CA GLY A 563 37.61 10.93 3.68
C GLY A 563 36.44 10.79 4.65
N LEU A 564 35.44 9.96 4.33
CA LEU A 564 34.33 9.69 5.22
C LEU A 564 34.75 8.79 6.40
N MET A 565 35.64 7.84 6.20
CA MET A 565 36.08 6.87 7.21
C MET A 565 37.06 7.43 8.24
N GLU A 566 37.72 8.55 7.96
CA GLU A 566 38.77 9.11 8.80
C GLU A 566 38.29 9.42 10.23
N GLY A 567 38.95 8.87 11.24
CA GLY A 567 38.68 9.09 12.67
C GLY A 567 37.40 8.41 13.21
N ARG A 568 36.77 7.50 12.44
CA ARG A 568 35.53 6.83 12.82
C ARG A 568 35.70 5.32 12.94
N THR A 569 34.81 4.71 13.73
CA THR A 569 34.67 3.25 13.73
C THR A 569 33.91 2.83 12.48
N VAL A 570 34.47 1.91 11.69
CA VAL A 570 33.91 1.56 10.38
C VAL A 570 33.69 0.06 10.27
N PHE A 571 32.51 -0.31 9.87
CA PHE A 571 32.17 -1.66 9.42
C PHE A 571 31.96 -1.64 7.91
N VAL A 572 32.79 -2.35 7.16
CA VAL A 572 32.68 -2.39 5.71
C VAL A 572 32.46 -3.80 5.21
N ILE A 573 31.42 -4.00 4.41
CA ILE A 573 31.25 -5.21 3.61
C ILE A 573 32.14 -5.02 2.37
N ALA A 574 33.32 -5.63 2.39
CA ALA A 574 34.34 -5.36 1.39
C ALA A 574 34.16 -6.26 0.17
N HIS A 575 34.08 -5.64 -0.99
CA HIS A 575 34.10 -6.27 -2.31
C HIS A 575 35.32 -5.85 -3.12
N ARG A 576 36.20 -5.02 -2.54
CA ARG A 576 37.45 -4.52 -3.17
C ARG A 576 38.67 -4.89 -2.37
N LEU A 577 39.72 -5.22 -3.10
CA LEU A 577 41.01 -5.57 -2.51
C LEU A 577 41.63 -4.41 -1.72
N SER A 578 41.52 -3.16 -2.22
CA SER A 578 42.06 -1.97 -1.54
C SER A 578 41.45 -1.75 -0.17
N THR A 579 40.13 -1.87 -0.08
CA THR A 579 39.38 -1.69 1.19
C THR A 579 39.72 -2.77 2.20
N VAL A 580 39.82 -4.01 1.76
CA VAL A 580 40.23 -5.15 2.61
C VAL A 580 41.63 -4.96 3.15
N ARG A 581 42.57 -4.61 2.27
CA ARG A 581 43.99 -4.47 2.63
C ARG A 581 44.26 -3.36 3.65
N ASN A 582 43.49 -2.29 3.57
CA ASN A 582 43.63 -1.11 4.44
C ASN A 582 42.77 -1.19 5.72
N ALA A 583 42.17 -2.34 6.04
CA ALA A 583 41.39 -2.53 7.26
C ALA A 583 42.28 -2.89 8.45
N ASP A 584 41.97 -2.37 9.65
CA ASP A 584 42.67 -2.69 10.89
C ASP A 584 42.44 -4.13 11.34
N ALA A 585 41.29 -4.68 11.00
CA ALA A 585 40.99 -6.10 11.17
C ALA A 585 40.06 -6.60 10.06
N ILE A 586 40.35 -7.77 9.57
CA ILE A 586 39.50 -8.49 8.59
C ILE A 586 38.84 -9.63 9.34
N ILE A 587 37.55 -9.78 9.14
CA ILE A 587 36.73 -10.87 9.67
C ILE A 587 36.22 -11.70 8.50
N VAL A 588 36.67 -12.95 8.44
CA VAL A 588 36.22 -13.90 7.43
C VAL A 588 35.04 -14.68 7.96
N LEU A 589 33.93 -14.60 7.20
CA LEU A 589 32.68 -15.24 7.53
C LEU A 589 32.38 -16.40 6.58
N GLU A 590 32.10 -17.56 7.16
CA GLU A 590 31.64 -18.73 6.44
C GLU A 590 30.46 -19.38 7.17
N HIS A 591 29.37 -19.64 6.45
CA HIS A 591 28.15 -20.26 7.01
C HIS A 591 27.64 -19.65 8.33
N GLY A 592 27.77 -18.32 8.47
CA GLY A 592 27.28 -17.58 9.65
C GLY A 592 28.23 -17.63 10.86
N ARG A 593 29.46 -18.08 10.70
CA ARG A 593 30.48 -18.12 11.75
C ARG A 593 31.72 -17.36 11.33
N ILE A 594 32.46 -16.85 12.30
CA ILE A 594 33.78 -16.29 12.07
C ILE A 594 34.76 -17.45 12.00
N VAL A 595 35.45 -17.60 10.86
CA VAL A 595 36.47 -18.63 10.64
C VAL A 595 37.86 -18.08 10.84
N GLU A 596 38.10 -16.81 10.48
CA GLU A 596 39.39 -16.16 10.64
C GLU A 596 39.20 -14.69 11.06
N ARG A 597 40.18 -14.17 11.82
CA ARG A 597 40.27 -12.75 12.18
C ARG A 597 41.74 -12.35 12.30
N GLY A 598 42.12 -11.28 11.64
CA GLY A 598 43.51 -10.75 11.70
C GLY A 598 43.67 -9.55 10.77
N THR A 599 44.91 -9.08 10.65
CA THR A 599 45.30 -8.10 9.63
C THR A 599 45.52 -8.80 8.28
N HIS A 600 45.65 -8.01 7.22
CA HIS A 600 45.90 -8.52 5.87
C HIS A 600 47.15 -9.46 5.82
N ASP A 601 48.26 -9.00 6.39
CA ASP A 601 49.51 -9.74 6.34
C ASP A 601 49.47 -11.02 7.19
N GLU A 602 48.83 -10.96 8.37
CA GLU A 602 48.65 -12.11 9.25
C GLU A 602 47.81 -13.22 8.57
N LEU A 603 46.69 -12.84 7.95
CA LEU A 603 45.80 -13.80 7.31
C LEU A 603 46.42 -14.39 6.02
N LEU A 604 47.17 -13.61 5.26
CA LEU A 604 47.90 -14.14 4.11
C LEU A 604 48.97 -15.16 4.52
N ALA A 605 49.67 -14.90 5.65
CA ALA A 605 50.69 -15.80 6.16
C ALA A 605 50.09 -17.14 6.64
N GLN A 606 48.83 -17.14 7.15
CA GLN A 606 48.11 -18.34 7.59
C GLN A 606 47.74 -19.27 6.43
N LYS A 607 47.63 -18.75 5.20
CA LYS A 607 47.21 -19.49 4.00
C LYS A 607 45.86 -20.21 4.16
N GLY A 608 44.92 -19.62 4.94
CA GLY A 608 43.60 -20.13 5.21
C GLY A 608 42.54 -19.68 4.19
N GLU A 609 41.31 -19.55 4.65
CA GLU A 609 40.17 -19.16 3.80
C GLU A 609 40.33 -17.76 3.20
N TYR A 610 40.87 -16.80 3.98
CA TYR A 610 41.21 -15.47 3.49
C TYR A 610 42.20 -15.51 2.30
N TYR A 611 43.22 -16.33 2.39
CA TYR A 611 44.20 -16.48 1.32
C TYR A 611 43.54 -16.95 0.01
N GLN A 612 42.64 -17.92 0.10
CA GLN A 612 41.90 -18.43 -1.06
C GLN A 612 40.97 -17.36 -1.65
N LEU A 613 40.20 -16.67 -0.81
CA LEU A 613 39.34 -15.58 -1.24
C LEU A 613 40.11 -14.42 -1.87
N TYR A 614 41.26 -14.06 -1.30
CA TYR A 614 42.10 -12.99 -1.83
C TYR A 614 42.67 -13.33 -3.22
N HIS A 615 43.17 -14.53 -3.41
CA HIS A 615 43.67 -14.97 -4.73
C HIS A 615 42.52 -15.13 -5.74
N GLY A 616 41.36 -15.64 -5.34
CA GLY A 616 40.21 -15.71 -6.21
C GLY A 616 39.67 -14.33 -6.61
N MET A 617 39.71 -13.33 -5.73
CA MET A 617 39.38 -11.94 -6.07
C MET A 617 40.42 -11.32 -7.04
N PHE A 618 41.67 -11.69 -6.94
CA PHE A 618 42.76 -11.19 -7.80
C PHE A 618 42.69 -11.78 -9.22
N GLU A 619 42.22 -13.02 -9.36
CA GLU A 619 42.04 -13.66 -10.67
C GLU A 619 40.84 -13.13 -11.45
N LEU A 620 39.88 -12.51 -10.76
CA LEU A 620 38.62 -11.95 -11.33
C LEU A 620 38.69 -10.44 -11.56
N SER A 621 39.70 -9.73 -11.06
CA SER A 621 39.93 -8.29 -11.25
C SER A 621 40.92 -8.00 -12.36
#